data_f7cfbacda4c9555b910c7d1e25b6cb91
#
_entry.id   f7cfbacda4c9555b910c7d1e25b6cb91
#
_cell.length_a   1.000
_cell.length_b   1.000
_cell.length_c   1.000
_cell.angle_alpha   90.00
_cell.angle_beta   90.00
_cell.angle_gamma   90.00
#
_symmetry.space_group_name_H-M   'P 1'
#
loop_
_entity.id
_entity.type
_entity.pdbx_description
1 polymer ?
#
loop_
_entity_poly.entity_id
_entity_poly.type
_entity_poly.pdbx_seq_one_letter_code
_entity_poly.pdbx_strand_id
1 'polypeptide(L)'
;MGGRRVYLDDAGSAPLLEGARRARDRAPTGNPASPHAEGRAARAALDAARDRAAAALGVTSREVVFCSGGTEAVNLALLGAGRRLPPGRSIVTWRSEHQSVLGAVRRLQLEGRRVHLLDVDRLGFVDPTAVPDDAGLISLGLANNEVGTLQPVAEVARRARELGALLHLDCCQGPRWIRPPLELVDLASFSGHKLGAGTGGLLVARAGVRLEPLAYGGPQEWGHRPGREDVPAAAALAAALEICAAERERRSAAVRPLAGRLRRALAERGGRLTGGEPRLPNFATAVFPGLRGEDLLMWLDLAGIAASSGSACASGSLDPSHVLLAMGYSLEESLGGLRLTAGYETTAEEVERAVAALGRLPTVVGGAAGRG
;
A
#
# COMPACT_ATOMS: atom_id res chain seq x y z
N MET A 1 -33.29 1.20 -12.84
CA MET A 1 -33.29 0.90 -11.42
C MET A 1 -31.95 1.34 -10.83
N GLY A 2 -31.90 2.57 -10.24
CA GLY A 2 -30.65 3.15 -9.75
C GLY A 2 -30.32 2.67 -8.33
N GLY A 3 -29.88 1.45 -8.17
CA GLY A 3 -29.31 0.99 -6.91
C GLY A 3 -27.95 1.66 -6.64
N ARG A 4 -27.59 1.88 -5.36
CA ARG A 4 -26.27 2.37 -4.95
C ARG A 4 -25.18 1.50 -5.59
N ARG A 5 -24.16 2.09 -6.17
CA ARG A 5 -23.00 1.37 -6.73
C ARG A 5 -22.31 0.54 -5.64
N VAL A 6 -21.83 -0.64 -6.00
CA VAL A 6 -20.99 -1.48 -5.14
C VAL A 6 -19.54 -1.06 -5.31
N TYR A 7 -18.86 -0.75 -4.20
CA TYR A 7 -17.45 -0.33 -4.22
C TYR A 7 -16.56 -1.46 -3.70
N LEU A 8 -15.81 -2.10 -4.61
CA LEU A 8 -14.88 -3.20 -4.34
C LEU A 8 -13.45 -2.87 -4.79
N ASP A 9 -13.06 -1.60 -4.67
CA ASP A 9 -11.68 -1.13 -4.92
C ASP A 9 -11.06 -0.43 -3.70
N ASP A 10 -11.31 -0.95 -2.51
CA ASP A 10 -10.80 -0.40 -1.24
C ASP A 10 -9.26 -0.33 -1.18
N ALA A 11 -8.56 -1.27 -1.83
CA ALA A 11 -7.10 -1.27 -1.93
C ALA A 11 -6.56 -0.20 -2.88
N GLY A 12 -7.36 0.29 -3.81
CA GLY A 12 -7.03 1.44 -4.67
C GLY A 12 -7.13 2.74 -3.88
N SER A 13 -8.29 2.98 -3.26
CA SER A 13 -8.51 4.12 -2.38
C SER A 13 -9.63 3.79 -1.38
N ALA A 14 -9.35 3.89 -0.09
CA ALA A 14 -10.36 3.68 0.92
C ALA A 14 -11.31 4.89 1.02
N PRO A 15 -12.63 4.69 1.18
CA PRO A 15 -13.55 5.77 1.48
C PRO A 15 -13.09 6.58 2.70
N LEU A 16 -13.31 7.91 2.63
CA LEU A 16 -12.94 8.81 3.71
C LEU A 16 -13.71 8.48 4.99
N LEU A 17 -13.00 8.16 6.06
CA LEU A 17 -13.60 7.90 7.37
C LEU A 17 -14.20 9.17 7.96
N GLU A 18 -15.41 9.09 8.51
CA GLU A 18 -16.11 10.22 9.06
C GLU A 18 -15.34 10.92 10.20
N GLY A 19 -14.64 10.14 11.04
CA GLY A 19 -13.77 10.70 12.08
C GLY A 19 -12.59 11.47 11.51
N ALA A 20 -11.98 10.98 10.42
CA ALA A 20 -10.90 11.67 9.73
C ALA A 20 -11.39 12.96 9.04
N ARG A 21 -12.56 12.91 8.39
CA ARG A 21 -13.19 14.09 7.80
C ARG A 21 -13.43 15.18 8.87
N ARG A 22 -14.04 14.82 10.00
CA ARG A 22 -14.29 15.76 11.11
C ARG A 22 -12.99 16.33 11.68
N ALA A 23 -11.94 15.53 11.82
CA ALA A 23 -10.65 16.00 12.31
C ALA A 23 -10.02 17.02 11.34
N ARG A 24 -10.08 16.75 10.04
CA ARG A 24 -9.62 17.64 8.98
C ARG A 24 -10.38 18.98 8.99
N ASP A 25 -11.72 18.92 9.00
CA ASP A 25 -12.58 20.09 8.86
C ASP A 25 -12.52 21.02 10.08
N ARG A 26 -12.11 20.52 11.26
CA ARG A 26 -11.90 21.29 12.49
C ARG A 26 -10.48 21.79 12.68
N ALA A 27 -9.53 21.32 11.89
CA ALA A 27 -8.11 21.68 12.06
C ALA A 27 -7.89 23.16 11.68
N PRO A 28 -7.09 23.90 12.47
CA PRO A 28 -6.73 25.28 12.13
C PRO A 28 -5.85 25.33 10.91
N THR A 29 -6.02 26.38 10.09
CA THR A 29 -5.30 26.59 8.81
C THR A 29 -4.12 27.58 8.91
N GLY A 30 -3.81 28.07 10.12
CA GLY A 30 -2.67 28.95 10.36
C GLY A 30 -1.32 28.32 9.99
N ASN A 31 -0.30 29.14 9.82
CA ASN A 31 1.06 28.63 9.64
C ASN A 31 1.66 28.24 11.01
N PRO A 32 2.03 26.98 11.26
CA PRO A 32 2.59 26.53 12.54
C PRO A 32 3.91 27.25 12.96
N ALA A 33 4.60 27.90 12.02
CA ALA A 33 5.80 28.66 12.31
C ALA A 33 5.52 30.11 12.75
N SER A 34 4.27 30.60 12.66
CA SER A 34 3.92 31.97 12.99
C SER A 34 3.72 32.17 14.49
N PRO A 35 4.21 33.29 15.10
CA PRO A 35 4.12 33.53 16.54
C PRO A 35 2.75 34.03 17.02
N HIS A 36 1.83 34.43 16.12
CA HIS A 36 0.48 34.90 16.47
C HIS A 36 -0.47 33.76 16.87
N ALA A 37 -1.68 34.09 17.35
CA ALA A 37 -2.61 33.14 17.93
C ALA A 37 -2.97 31.98 16.97
N GLU A 38 -3.26 32.29 15.70
CA GLU A 38 -3.62 31.31 14.68
C GLU A 38 -2.45 30.34 14.37
N GLY A 39 -1.22 30.87 14.36
CA GLY A 39 -0.02 30.06 14.18
C GLY A 39 0.22 29.12 15.37
N ARG A 40 0.10 29.63 16.60
CA ARG A 40 0.20 28.79 17.79
C ARG A 40 -0.89 27.72 17.86
N ALA A 41 -2.13 28.04 17.44
CA ALA A 41 -3.21 27.06 17.36
C ALA A 41 -2.90 25.95 16.33
N ALA A 42 -2.37 26.34 15.14
CA ALA A 42 -1.95 25.39 14.12
C ALA A 42 -0.78 24.51 14.60
N ARG A 43 0.19 25.09 15.30
CA ARG A 43 1.32 24.33 15.89
C ARG A 43 0.83 23.32 16.92
N ALA A 44 0.00 23.74 17.85
CA ALA A 44 -0.59 22.84 18.87
C ALA A 44 -1.40 21.70 18.23
N ALA A 45 -2.16 21.97 17.17
CA ALA A 45 -2.92 20.96 16.45
C ALA A 45 -2.01 19.96 15.70
N LEU A 46 -0.92 20.45 15.10
CA LEU A 46 0.08 19.59 14.44
C LEU A 46 0.79 18.68 15.43
N ASP A 47 1.22 19.23 16.57
CA ASP A 47 1.89 18.47 17.62
C ASP A 47 0.96 17.41 18.21
N ALA A 48 -0.31 17.76 18.50
CA ALA A 48 -1.32 16.82 18.94
C ALA A 48 -1.63 15.73 17.91
N ALA A 49 -1.68 16.06 16.61
CA ALA A 49 -1.85 15.07 15.55
C ALA A 49 -0.66 14.10 15.50
N ARG A 50 0.55 14.60 15.68
CA ARG A 50 1.79 13.81 15.70
C ARG A 50 1.80 12.84 16.88
N ASP A 51 1.47 13.31 18.08
CA ASP A 51 1.40 12.49 19.29
C ASP A 51 0.37 11.37 19.15
N ARG A 52 -0.80 11.67 18.60
CA ARG A 52 -1.87 10.70 18.35
C ARG A 52 -1.46 9.66 17.31
N ALA A 53 -0.85 10.08 16.19
CA ALA A 53 -0.34 9.17 15.17
C ALA A 53 0.75 8.25 15.75
N ALA A 54 1.67 8.80 16.52
CA ALA A 54 2.73 8.05 17.19
C ALA A 54 2.16 7.01 18.16
N ALA A 55 1.21 7.39 19.01
CA ALA A 55 0.53 6.50 19.94
C ALA A 55 -0.20 5.35 19.21
N ALA A 56 -0.94 5.66 18.13
CA ALA A 56 -1.65 4.66 17.34
C ALA A 56 -0.72 3.65 16.66
N LEU A 57 0.51 4.06 16.33
CA LEU A 57 1.54 3.24 15.71
C LEU A 57 2.49 2.56 16.72
N GLY A 58 2.47 2.96 17.99
CA GLY A 58 3.39 2.46 19.02
C GLY A 58 4.83 2.95 18.82
N VAL A 59 5.00 4.19 18.35
CA VAL A 59 6.30 4.85 18.13
C VAL A 59 6.36 6.17 18.91
N THR A 60 7.51 6.85 18.90
CA THR A 60 7.63 8.19 19.51
C THR A 60 7.25 9.30 18.50
N SER A 61 6.81 10.45 19.00
CA SER A 61 6.43 11.60 18.15
C SER A 61 7.60 12.09 17.30
N ARG A 62 8.84 11.94 17.76
CA ARG A 62 10.04 12.32 17.01
C ARG A 62 10.35 11.40 15.83
N GLU A 63 9.81 10.20 15.82
CA GLU A 63 9.95 9.23 14.74
C GLU A 63 8.91 9.43 13.62
N VAL A 64 7.93 10.32 13.83
CA VAL A 64 6.86 10.61 12.86
C VAL A 64 7.23 11.81 12.00
N VAL A 65 7.22 11.62 10.67
CA VAL A 65 7.42 12.66 9.65
C VAL A 65 6.19 12.69 8.75
N PHE A 66 5.46 13.79 8.72
CA PHE A 66 4.31 13.94 7.84
C PHE A 66 4.75 14.24 6.40
N CYS A 67 4.13 13.56 5.45
CA CYS A 67 4.36 13.64 4.02
C CYS A 67 3.05 13.94 3.27
N SER A 68 3.14 14.29 1.99
CA SER A 68 1.97 14.52 1.13
C SER A 68 1.24 13.22 0.75
N GLY A 69 1.88 12.07 0.86
CA GLY A 69 1.33 10.77 0.51
C GLY A 69 2.33 9.64 0.71
N GLY A 70 1.89 8.41 0.46
CA GLY A 70 2.76 7.22 0.56
C GLY A 70 3.95 7.28 -0.39
N THR A 71 3.76 7.79 -1.60
CA THR A 71 4.85 7.93 -2.59
C THR A 71 5.97 8.85 -2.07
N GLU A 72 5.64 10.00 -1.46
CA GLU A 72 6.65 10.88 -0.85
C GLU A 72 7.34 10.17 0.33
N ALA A 73 6.59 9.50 1.20
CA ALA A 73 7.14 8.78 2.34
C ALA A 73 8.12 7.66 1.91
N VAL A 74 7.75 6.86 0.90
CA VAL A 74 8.62 5.83 0.30
C VAL A 74 9.89 6.45 -0.31
N ASN A 75 9.74 7.53 -1.10
CA ASN A 75 10.90 8.19 -1.70
C ASN A 75 11.81 8.79 -0.64
N LEU A 76 11.27 9.44 0.41
CA LEU A 76 12.08 9.98 1.50
C LEU A 76 12.83 8.87 2.25
N ALA A 77 12.19 7.73 2.50
CA ALA A 77 12.83 6.57 3.10
C ALA A 77 13.98 6.04 2.22
N LEU A 78 13.70 5.73 0.96
CA LEU A 78 14.64 5.03 0.09
C LEU A 78 15.75 5.95 -0.45
N LEU A 79 15.40 7.10 -1.01
CA LEU A 79 16.40 8.04 -1.52
C LEU A 79 17.19 8.65 -0.36
N GLY A 80 16.49 9.02 0.75
CA GLY A 80 17.12 9.61 1.91
C GLY A 80 18.14 8.68 2.59
N ALA A 81 17.78 7.42 2.82
CA ALA A 81 18.70 6.43 3.41
C ALA A 81 19.71 5.90 2.38
N GLY A 82 19.25 5.59 1.16
CA GLY A 82 20.08 4.98 0.12
C GLY A 82 21.28 5.83 -0.30
N ARG A 83 21.10 7.16 -0.38
CA ARG A 83 22.20 8.10 -0.67
C ARG A 83 23.26 8.14 0.42
N ARG A 84 22.90 7.80 1.65
CA ARG A 84 23.79 7.80 2.82
C ARG A 84 24.46 6.46 3.09
N LEU A 85 24.16 5.44 2.32
CA LEU A 85 24.82 4.13 2.49
C LEU A 85 26.34 4.27 2.28
N PRO A 86 27.15 3.56 3.06
CA PRO A 86 28.60 3.49 2.81
C PRO A 86 28.90 2.91 1.43
N PRO A 87 30.08 3.21 0.87
CA PRO A 87 30.57 2.55 -0.33
C PRO A 87 30.56 1.01 -0.18
N GLY A 88 30.22 0.32 -1.26
CA GLY A 88 30.15 -1.15 -1.28
C GLY A 88 28.86 -1.76 -0.77
N ARG A 89 28.00 -1.00 -0.07
CA ARG A 89 26.68 -1.48 0.37
C ARG A 89 25.65 -1.29 -0.74
N SER A 90 24.75 -2.27 -0.88
CA SER A 90 23.70 -2.28 -1.90
C SER A 90 22.30 -2.01 -1.33
N ILE A 91 21.37 -1.75 -2.24
CA ILE A 91 19.94 -1.62 -1.95
C ILE A 91 19.24 -2.86 -2.51
N VAL A 92 18.35 -3.46 -1.73
CA VAL A 92 17.64 -4.69 -2.09
C VAL A 92 16.15 -4.45 -2.02
N THR A 93 15.44 -4.88 -3.05
CA THR A 93 13.96 -4.91 -3.08
C THR A 93 13.49 -5.98 -4.07
N TRP A 94 12.19 -6.16 -4.21
CA TRP A 94 11.59 -7.19 -5.05
C TRP A 94 10.85 -6.61 -6.25
N ARG A 95 10.79 -7.36 -7.36
CA ARG A 95 10.14 -6.92 -8.61
C ARG A 95 8.63 -6.70 -8.47
N SER A 96 8.01 -7.30 -7.45
CA SER A 96 6.58 -7.17 -7.15
C SER A 96 6.20 -5.94 -6.32
N GLU A 97 7.20 -5.09 -5.97
CA GLU A 97 6.96 -3.91 -5.15
C GLU A 97 6.20 -2.82 -5.91
N HIS A 98 5.59 -1.90 -5.13
CA HIS A 98 4.87 -0.76 -5.69
C HIS A 98 5.79 0.13 -6.54
N GLN A 99 5.24 0.79 -7.57
CA GLN A 99 5.99 1.66 -8.49
C GLN A 99 6.76 2.79 -7.79
N SER A 100 6.30 3.28 -6.62
CA SER A 100 7.06 4.26 -5.82
C SER A 100 8.38 3.70 -5.28
N VAL A 101 8.42 2.41 -4.92
CA VAL A 101 9.64 1.69 -4.50
C VAL A 101 10.54 1.45 -5.72
N LEU A 102 9.99 0.85 -6.79
CA LEU A 102 10.75 0.54 -7.99
C LEU A 102 11.34 1.80 -8.64
N GLY A 103 10.58 2.89 -8.69
CA GLY A 103 11.05 4.18 -9.20
C GLY A 103 12.16 4.79 -8.34
N ALA A 104 12.04 4.73 -7.02
CA ALA A 104 13.05 5.24 -6.09
C ALA A 104 14.37 4.46 -6.20
N VAL A 105 14.33 3.11 -6.24
CA VAL A 105 15.56 2.31 -6.37
C VAL A 105 16.18 2.43 -7.76
N ARG A 106 15.37 2.59 -8.82
CA ARG A 106 15.87 2.91 -10.17
C ARG A 106 16.61 4.26 -10.17
N ARG A 107 16.07 5.27 -9.47
CA ARG A 107 16.75 6.57 -9.32
C ARG A 107 18.10 6.41 -8.63
N LEU A 108 18.17 5.64 -7.54
CA LEU A 108 19.43 5.35 -6.84
C LEU A 108 20.43 4.61 -7.73
N GLN A 109 19.96 3.69 -8.57
CA GLN A 109 20.80 3.00 -9.56
C GLN A 109 21.41 3.98 -10.58
N LEU A 110 20.61 4.95 -11.06
CA LEU A 110 21.10 6.02 -11.95
C LEU A 110 22.10 6.97 -11.25
N GLU A 111 22.03 7.08 -9.92
CA GLU A 111 22.99 7.82 -9.08
C GLU A 111 24.25 6.97 -8.75
N GLY A 112 24.40 5.79 -9.35
CA GLY A 112 25.57 4.91 -9.17
C GLY A 112 25.49 3.97 -7.97
N ARG A 113 24.34 3.84 -7.30
CA ARG A 113 24.14 2.87 -6.22
C ARG A 113 23.90 1.47 -6.81
N ARG A 114 24.46 0.44 -6.17
CA ARG A 114 24.18 -0.95 -6.51
C ARG A 114 22.78 -1.31 -6.02
N VAL A 115 21.95 -1.88 -6.90
CA VAL A 115 20.58 -2.29 -6.61
C VAL A 115 20.39 -3.75 -7.02
N HIS A 116 19.82 -4.54 -6.12
CA HIS A 116 19.36 -5.91 -6.40
C HIS A 116 17.83 -5.91 -6.43
N LEU A 117 17.26 -6.30 -7.57
CA LEU A 117 15.84 -6.57 -7.75
C LEU A 117 15.64 -8.08 -7.73
N LEU A 118 15.11 -8.60 -6.63
CA LEU A 118 14.89 -10.02 -6.41
C LEU A 118 13.52 -10.45 -6.95
N ASP A 119 13.39 -11.71 -7.27
CA ASP A 119 12.14 -12.32 -7.70
C ASP A 119 11.30 -12.75 -6.49
N VAL A 120 10.02 -13.01 -6.73
CA VAL A 120 9.08 -13.61 -5.78
C VAL A 120 8.62 -14.96 -6.31
N ASP A 121 8.06 -15.79 -5.44
CA ASP A 121 7.45 -17.06 -5.86
C ASP A 121 6.10 -16.83 -6.57
N ARG A 122 5.49 -17.89 -7.08
CA ARG A 122 4.21 -17.85 -7.79
C ARG A 122 3.02 -17.43 -6.90
N LEU A 123 3.20 -17.45 -5.59
CA LEU A 123 2.22 -16.97 -4.61
C LEU A 123 2.49 -15.52 -4.17
N GLY A 124 3.58 -14.92 -4.67
CA GLY A 124 3.99 -13.54 -4.38
C GLY A 124 4.76 -13.39 -3.08
N PHE A 125 5.31 -14.47 -2.51
CA PHE A 125 6.19 -14.40 -1.35
C PHE A 125 7.63 -14.10 -1.76
N VAL A 126 8.30 -13.31 -0.92
CA VAL A 126 9.74 -13.06 -1.01
C VAL A 126 10.51 -14.21 -0.34
N ASP A 127 11.72 -14.49 -0.84
CA ASP A 127 12.66 -15.37 -0.16
C ASP A 127 13.70 -14.52 0.62
N PRO A 128 13.67 -14.53 1.96
CA PRO A 128 14.64 -13.81 2.77
C PRO A 128 16.08 -14.29 2.59
N THR A 129 16.28 -15.54 2.18
CA THR A 129 17.61 -16.12 2.00
C THR A 129 18.30 -15.63 0.71
N ALA A 130 17.53 -15.12 -0.25
CA ALA A 130 18.05 -14.53 -1.48
C ALA A 130 18.67 -13.13 -1.27
N VAL A 131 18.52 -12.52 -0.07
CA VAL A 131 19.11 -11.21 0.24
C VAL A 131 20.64 -11.32 0.30
N PRO A 132 21.39 -10.60 -0.57
CA PRO A 132 22.85 -10.70 -0.66
C PRO A 132 23.55 -10.08 0.57
N ASP A 133 24.78 -10.54 0.83
CA ASP A 133 25.55 -10.14 2.03
C ASP A 133 25.99 -8.67 2.01
N ASP A 134 26.03 -8.03 0.86
CA ASP A 134 26.37 -6.61 0.72
C ASP A 134 25.17 -5.67 0.94
N ALA A 135 23.98 -6.18 1.26
CA ALA A 135 22.80 -5.38 1.50
C ALA A 135 23.01 -4.37 2.64
N GLY A 136 22.73 -3.09 2.37
CA GLY A 136 22.79 -1.99 3.34
C GLY A 136 21.42 -1.34 3.60
N LEU A 137 20.50 -1.49 2.65
CA LEU A 137 19.10 -1.08 2.77
C LEU A 137 18.22 -2.11 2.07
N ILE A 138 17.26 -2.63 2.80
CA ILE A 138 16.26 -3.57 2.28
C ILE A 138 14.91 -2.87 2.31
N SER A 139 14.17 -2.91 1.19
CA SER A 139 12.80 -2.37 1.12
C SER A 139 11.81 -3.48 0.82
N LEU A 140 10.80 -3.64 1.66
CA LEU A 140 9.79 -4.69 1.59
C LEU A 140 8.40 -4.10 1.78
N GLY A 141 7.43 -4.51 0.97
CA GLY A 141 6.01 -4.24 1.24
C GLY A 141 5.47 -5.12 2.36
N LEU A 142 4.68 -4.57 3.28
CA LEU A 142 3.98 -5.36 4.30
C LEU A 142 3.02 -6.37 3.66
N ALA A 143 2.31 -5.91 2.63
CA ALA A 143 1.40 -6.71 1.84
C ALA A 143 1.41 -6.23 0.38
N ASN A 144 1.33 -7.16 -0.56
CA ASN A 144 1.24 -6.79 -1.96
C ASN A 144 -0.13 -6.15 -2.28
N ASN A 145 -0.10 -5.01 -2.97
CA ASN A 145 -1.28 -4.22 -3.28
C ASN A 145 -2.17 -4.80 -4.39
N GLU A 146 -1.69 -5.78 -5.15
CA GLU A 146 -2.45 -6.42 -6.22
C GLU A 146 -3.05 -7.76 -5.80
N VAL A 147 -2.28 -8.60 -5.12
CA VAL A 147 -2.71 -9.97 -4.76
C VAL A 147 -2.99 -10.17 -3.27
N GLY A 148 -2.61 -9.20 -2.43
CA GLY A 148 -2.89 -9.21 -0.99
C GLY A 148 -1.99 -10.11 -0.16
N THR A 149 -1.00 -10.81 -0.74
CA THR A 149 -0.04 -11.67 -0.01
C THR A 149 0.69 -10.88 1.06
N LEU A 150 0.71 -11.38 2.30
CA LEU A 150 1.45 -10.81 3.42
C LEU A 150 2.88 -11.34 3.42
N GLN A 151 3.85 -10.43 3.52
CA GLN A 151 5.26 -10.79 3.44
C GLN A 151 5.83 -11.29 4.77
N PRO A 152 6.86 -12.15 4.76
CA PRO A 152 7.53 -12.68 5.96
C PRO A 152 8.46 -11.64 6.59
N VAL A 153 7.87 -10.57 7.16
CA VAL A 153 8.62 -9.40 7.67
C VAL A 153 9.61 -9.80 8.77
N ALA A 154 9.24 -10.74 9.65
CA ALA A 154 10.10 -11.17 10.75
C ALA A 154 11.40 -11.82 10.25
N GLU A 155 11.30 -12.66 9.22
CA GLU A 155 12.44 -13.37 8.62
C GLU A 155 13.34 -12.39 7.86
N VAL A 156 12.76 -11.45 7.09
CA VAL A 156 13.53 -10.39 6.42
C VAL A 156 14.20 -9.47 7.43
N ALA A 157 13.51 -9.12 8.52
CA ALA A 157 14.08 -8.30 9.59
C ALA A 157 15.23 -9.00 10.34
N ARG A 158 15.14 -10.31 10.52
CA ARG A 158 16.26 -11.11 11.07
C ARG A 158 17.47 -11.03 10.13
N ARG A 159 17.24 -11.27 8.82
CA ARG A 159 18.31 -11.18 7.82
C ARG A 159 18.92 -9.77 7.75
N ALA A 160 18.11 -8.71 7.78
CA ALA A 160 18.58 -7.32 7.80
C ALA A 160 19.50 -7.05 9.01
N ARG A 161 19.12 -7.54 10.20
CA ARG A 161 19.95 -7.42 11.42
C ARG A 161 21.28 -8.17 11.32
N GLU A 162 21.28 -9.39 10.78
CA GLU A 162 22.50 -10.18 10.56
C GLU A 162 23.49 -9.42 9.66
N LEU A 163 22.99 -8.66 8.70
CA LEU A 163 23.78 -7.89 7.74
C LEU A 163 24.12 -6.46 8.23
N GLY A 164 23.51 -6.00 9.33
CA GLY A 164 23.57 -4.58 9.72
C GLY A 164 22.97 -3.67 8.66
N ALA A 165 21.96 -4.13 7.93
CA ALA A 165 21.22 -3.39 6.93
C ALA A 165 20.02 -2.68 7.55
N LEU A 166 19.67 -1.48 7.05
CA LEU A 166 18.40 -0.82 7.36
C LEU A 166 17.25 -1.58 6.68
N LEU A 167 16.11 -1.69 7.38
CA LEU A 167 14.89 -2.26 6.82
C LEU A 167 13.81 -1.18 6.70
N HIS A 168 13.38 -0.92 5.48
CA HIS A 168 12.19 -0.13 5.16
C HIS A 168 11.01 -1.06 4.89
N LEU A 169 9.87 -0.80 5.57
CA LEU A 169 8.60 -1.49 5.35
C LEU A 169 7.59 -0.56 4.69
N ASP A 170 7.15 -0.86 3.47
CA ASP A 170 6.03 -0.14 2.86
C ASP A 170 4.72 -0.65 3.47
N CYS A 171 4.18 0.13 4.41
CA CYS A 171 2.90 -0.09 5.08
C CYS A 171 1.73 0.64 4.40
N CYS A 172 1.84 1.03 3.13
CA CYS A 172 0.70 1.65 2.43
C CYS A 172 -0.49 0.69 2.31
N GLN A 173 -0.24 -0.61 2.18
CA GLN A 173 -1.26 -1.66 2.33
C GLN A 173 -1.11 -2.38 3.67
N GLY A 174 -2.22 -2.73 4.27
CA GLY A 174 -2.24 -3.57 5.47
C GLY A 174 -2.72 -2.91 6.76
N PRO A 175 -2.30 -1.69 7.16
CA PRO A 175 -2.56 -1.15 8.51
C PRO A 175 -4.03 -1.04 8.92
N ARG A 176 -4.95 -0.97 7.99
CA ARG A 176 -6.40 -1.06 8.26
C ARG A 176 -6.83 -2.44 8.75
N TRP A 177 -6.10 -3.49 8.38
CA TRP A 177 -6.50 -4.88 8.50
C TRP A 177 -5.63 -5.69 9.45
N ILE A 178 -4.35 -5.35 9.53
CA ILE A 178 -3.36 -6.02 10.38
C ILE A 178 -2.48 -4.98 11.09
N ARG A 179 -1.94 -5.33 12.24
CA ARG A 179 -0.95 -4.49 12.92
C ARG A 179 0.39 -4.62 12.21
N PRO A 180 1.00 -3.52 11.70
CA PRO A 180 2.35 -3.58 11.16
C PRO A 180 3.37 -3.82 12.29
N PRO A 181 4.37 -4.70 12.08
CA PRO A 181 5.39 -5.02 13.10
C PRO A 181 6.50 -3.96 13.10
N LEU A 182 6.16 -2.73 13.51
CA LEU A 182 7.08 -1.59 13.46
C LEU A 182 8.30 -1.74 14.36
N GLU A 183 8.22 -2.55 15.41
CA GLU A 183 9.33 -2.89 16.30
C GLU A 183 10.48 -3.63 15.59
N LEU A 184 10.23 -4.16 14.40
CA LEU A 184 11.21 -4.95 13.63
C LEU A 184 11.93 -4.13 12.56
N VAL A 185 11.51 -2.87 12.30
CA VAL A 185 11.96 -2.10 11.14
C VAL A 185 12.51 -0.73 11.53
N ASP A 186 13.35 -0.17 10.66
CA ASP A 186 13.99 1.14 10.85
C ASP A 186 13.18 2.27 10.23
N LEU A 187 12.50 1.99 9.13
CA LEU A 187 11.69 2.93 8.36
C LEU A 187 10.35 2.28 8.00
N ALA A 188 9.25 3.04 8.08
CA ALA A 188 7.95 2.55 7.60
C ALA A 188 7.14 3.66 6.96
N SER A 189 6.60 3.43 5.75
CA SER A 189 5.81 4.41 5.01
C SER A 189 4.32 4.08 5.02
N PHE A 190 3.47 5.14 5.09
CA PHE A 190 2.02 5.04 5.18
C PHE A 190 1.35 6.02 4.21
N SER A 191 0.18 5.64 3.71
CA SER A 191 -0.60 6.45 2.76
C SER A 191 -2.00 6.76 3.28
N GLY A 192 -2.34 8.05 3.38
CA GLY A 192 -3.61 8.51 3.96
C GLY A 192 -4.84 8.06 3.18
N HIS A 193 -4.80 8.08 1.83
CA HIS A 193 -5.96 7.66 1.04
C HIS A 193 -6.27 6.17 1.18
N LYS A 194 -5.29 5.33 1.52
CA LYS A 194 -5.50 3.91 1.80
C LYS A 194 -5.92 3.63 3.23
N LEU A 195 -5.68 4.58 4.16
CA LEU A 195 -6.16 4.53 5.53
C LEU A 195 -7.56 5.11 5.72
N GLY A 196 -8.12 5.78 4.69
CA GLY A 196 -9.37 6.52 4.80
C GLY A 196 -9.21 7.90 5.42
N ALA A 197 -8.02 8.50 5.33
CA ALA A 197 -7.75 9.89 5.71
C ALA A 197 -7.97 10.88 4.56
N GLY A 198 -8.18 10.40 3.33
CA GLY A 198 -8.30 11.21 2.11
C GLY A 198 -6.94 11.53 1.51
N THR A 199 -6.15 12.39 2.12
CA THR A 199 -4.82 12.81 1.65
C THR A 199 -3.76 12.60 2.72
N GLY A 200 -2.52 12.99 2.43
CA GLY A 200 -1.39 12.89 3.34
C GLY A 200 -0.71 11.53 3.33
N GLY A 201 0.45 11.51 3.92
CA GLY A 201 1.26 10.33 4.17
C GLY A 201 2.09 10.52 5.43
N LEU A 202 2.73 9.47 5.85
CA LEU A 202 3.57 9.47 7.03
C LEU A 202 4.76 8.54 6.81
N LEU A 203 5.94 9.00 7.21
CA LEU A 203 7.12 8.15 7.38
C LEU A 203 7.39 8.00 8.88
N VAL A 204 7.51 6.78 9.35
CA VAL A 204 8.18 6.47 10.61
C VAL A 204 9.66 6.31 10.30
N ALA A 205 10.51 7.09 10.96
CA ALA A 205 11.96 6.98 10.89
C ALA A 205 12.50 6.79 12.31
N ARG A 206 13.07 5.63 12.59
CA ARG A 206 13.58 5.31 13.93
C ARG A 206 14.73 6.24 14.35
N ALA A 207 14.82 6.48 15.63
CA ALA A 207 15.91 7.27 16.20
C ALA A 207 17.27 6.72 15.76
N GLY A 208 18.14 7.60 15.24
CA GLY A 208 19.46 7.22 14.71
C GLY A 208 19.51 6.98 13.20
N VAL A 209 18.38 6.77 12.52
CA VAL A 209 18.35 6.70 11.06
C VAL A 209 18.53 8.11 10.48
N ARG A 210 19.57 8.28 9.66
CA ARG A 210 19.86 9.57 9.01
C ARG A 210 19.33 9.55 7.59
N LEU A 211 18.47 10.51 7.27
CA LEU A 211 17.90 10.70 5.94
C LEU A 211 18.44 11.97 5.29
N GLU A 212 18.77 11.89 4.02
CA GLU A 212 18.96 13.06 3.17
C GLU A 212 17.57 13.56 2.74
N PRO A 213 17.23 14.85 2.92
CA PRO A 213 15.93 15.37 2.53
C PRO A 213 15.78 15.36 1.00
N LEU A 214 14.55 15.18 0.51
CA LEU A 214 14.24 15.22 -0.93
C LEU A 214 14.19 16.67 -1.48
N ALA A 215 13.90 17.61 -0.62
CA ALA A 215 13.86 19.04 -0.91
C ALA A 215 14.61 19.80 0.19
N TYR A 216 15.08 20.99 -0.13
CA TYR A 216 15.88 21.81 0.79
C TYR A 216 15.09 23.07 1.18
N GLY A 217 15.16 23.49 2.46
CA GLY A 217 14.43 24.66 2.96
C GLY A 217 14.52 24.79 4.48
N GLY A 218 13.38 25.10 5.12
CA GLY A 218 13.28 25.26 6.57
C GLY A 218 13.40 23.96 7.36
N PRO A 219 13.43 24.03 8.70
CA PRO A 219 13.68 22.89 9.60
C PRO A 219 12.42 22.05 9.90
N GLN A 220 11.33 22.23 9.13
CA GLN A 220 10.10 21.51 9.35
C GLN A 220 10.32 20.00 9.26
N GLU A 221 9.45 19.24 9.94
CA GLU A 221 9.51 17.77 10.00
C GLU A 221 10.93 17.28 10.36
N TRP A 222 11.52 17.89 11.39
CA TRP A 222 12.88 17.56 11.88
C TRP A 222 14.01 17.76 10.84
N GLY A 223 13.76 18.63 9.83
CA GLY A 223 14.67 18.85 8.71
C GLY A 223 14.56 17.81 7.58
N HIS A 224 13.68 16.84 7.71
CA HIS A 224 13.48 15.80 6.69
C HIS A 224 12.55 16.24 5.56
N ARG A 225 11.56 17.11 5.87
CA ARG A 225 10.56 17.55 4.90
C ARG A 225 10.27 19.04 5.08
N PRO A 226 10.99 19.92 4.39
CA PRO A 226 10.83 21.38 4.49
C PRO A 226 9.51 21.84 3.87
N GLY A 227 9.14 23.07 4.17
CA GLY A 227 7.91 23.71 3.70
C GLY A 227 6.79 23.61 4.73
N ARG A 228 5.75 24.46 4.57
CA ARG A 228 4.63 24.53 5.50
C ARG A 228 3.94 23.18 5.63
N GLU A 229 3.71 22.76 6.85
CA GLU A 229 3.01 21.53 7.18
C GLU A 229 1.51 21.66 6.87
N ASP A 230 0.90 20.57 6.39
CA ASP A 230 -0.54 20.46 6.15
C ASP A 230 -1.22 19.95 7.44
N VAL A 231 -1.59 20.88 8.32
CA VAL A 231 -2.21 20.57 9.61
C VAL A 231 -3.52 19.81 9.45
N PRO A 232 -4.44 20.20 8.53
CA PRO A 232 -5.66 19.43 8.27
C PRO A 232 -5.40 17.99 7.84
N ALA A 233 -4.44 17.76 6.93
CA ALA A 233 -4.09 16.40 6.50
C ALA A 233 -3.46 15.58 7.63
N ALA A 234 -2.60 16.19 8.45
CA ALA A 234 -2.00 15.53 9.62
C ALA A 234 -3.07 15.12 10.65
N ALA A 235 -4.05 16.02 10.94
CA ALA A 235 -5.17 15.72 11.84
C ALA A 235 -6.05 14.58 11.32
N ALA A 236 -6.37 14.57 10.03
CA ALA A 236 -7.14 13.50 9.39
C ALA A 236 -6.41 12.15 9.45
N LEU A 237 -5.10 12.16 9.15
CA LEU A 237 -4.27 10.95 9.16
C LEU A 237 -4.15 10.36 10.56
N ALA A 238 -3.93 11.19 11.58
CA ALA A 238 -3.90 10.75 12.97
C ALA A 238 -5.23 10.11 13.40
N ALA A 239 -6.35 10.75 13.08
CA ALA A 239 -7.69 10.20 13.39
C ALA A 239 -7.95 8.87 12.63
N ALA A 240 -7.52 8.75 11.38
CA ALA A 240 -7.66 7.51 10.62
C ALA A 240 -6.82 6.37 11.24
N LEU A 241 -5.58 6.65 11.66
CA LEU A 241 -4.71 5.67 12.31
C LEU A 241 -5.29 5.18 13.64
N GLU A 242 -5.86 6.08 14.47
CA GLU A 242 -6.54 5.70 15.72
C GLU A 242 -7.74 4.79 15.46
N ILE A 243 -8.60 5.14 14.50
CA ILE A 243 -9.76 4.31 14.12
C ILE A 243 -9.29 2.95 13.61
N CYS A 244 -8.26 2.92 12.75
CA CYS A 244 -7.70 1.67 12.25
C CYS A 244 -7.13 0.82 13.40
N ALA A 245 -6.43 1.42 14.36
CA ALA A 245 -5.87 0.69 15.50
C ALA A 245 -6.96 0.10 16.40
N ALA A 246 -8.00 0.88 16.68
CA ALA A 246 -9.10 0.49 17.59
C ALA A 246 -10.03 -0.58 16.98
N GLU A 247 -10.25 -0.55 15.67
CA GLU A 247 -11.31 -1.35 15.04
C GLU A 247 -10.78 -2.50 14.16
N ARG A 248 -9.48 -2.60 13.98
CA ARG A 248 -8.79 -3.49 13.05
C ARG A 248 -9.26 -4.94 13.15
N GLU A 249 -9.19 -5.53 14.33
CA GLU A 249 -9.53 -6.93 14.55
C GLU A 249 -11.00 -7.22 14.22
N ARG A 250 -11.90 -6.38 14.74
CA ARG A 250 -13.35 -6.51 14.49
C ARG A 250 -13.66 -6.40 13.00
N ARG A 251 -13.08 -5.42 12.31
CA ARG A 251 -13.32 -5.18 10.88
C ARG A 251 -12.69 -6.25 9.99
N SER A 252 -11.51 -6.73 10.36
CA SER A 252 -10.85 -7.84 9.66
C SER A 252 -11.66 -9.14 9.78
N ALA A 253 -12.21 -9.42 10.95
CA ALA A 253 -13.09 -10.58 11.14
C ALA A 253 -14.38 -10.47 10.31
N ALA A 254 -14.97 -9.27 10.23
CA ALA A 254 -16.21 -9.03 9.48
C ALA A 254 -16.00 -9.11 7.95
N VAL A 255 -14.86 -8.62 7.42
CA VAL A 255 -14.62 -8.58 5.97
C VAL A 255 -14.16 -9.92 5.40
N ARG A 256 -13.50 -10.75 6.19
CA ARG A 256 -12.94 -12.05 5.75
C ARG A 256 -13.96 -12.97 5.07
N PRO A 257 -15.17 -13.22 5.62
CA PRO A 257 -16.17 -14.05 4.94
C PRO A 257 -16.67 -13.43 3.63
N LEU A 258 -16.74 -12.08 3.55
CA LEU A 258 -17.15 -11.37 2.34
C LEU A 258 -16.14 -11.56 1.21
N ALA A 259 -14.86 -11.35 1.48
CA ALA A 259 -13.79 -11.61 0.52
C ALA A 259 -13.71 -13.11 0.15
N GLY A 260 -13.93 -13.99 1.10
CA GLY A 260 -14.02 -15.43 0.87
C GLY A 260 -15.15 -15.80 -0.11
N ARG A 261 -16.31 -15.15 -0.01
CA ARG A 261 -17.43 -15.33 -0.95
C ARG A 261 -17.10 -14.84 -2.35
N LEU A 262 -16.44 -13.66 -2.46
CA LEU A 262 -15.95 -13.13 -3.74
C LEU A 262 -14.90 -14.07 -4.38
N ARG A 263 -13.95 -14.58 -3.60
CA ARG A 263 -12.94 -15.54 -4.09
C ARG A 263 -13.57 -16.81 -4.67
N ARG A 264 -14.55 -17.39 -3.98
CA ARG A 264 -15.29 -18.54 -4.51
C ARG A 264 -15.97 -18.22 -5.83
N ALA A 265 -16.64 -17.07 -5.92
CA ALA A 265 -17.31 -16.64 -7.15
C ALA A 265 -16.32 -16.45 -8.32
N LEU A 266 -15.13 -15.87 -8.06
CA LEU A 266 -14.07 -15.76 -9.07
C LEU A 266 -13.63 -17.14 -9.56
N ALA A 267 -13.41 -18.11 -8.66
CA ALA A 267 -13.00 -19.46 -9.00
C ALA A 267 -14.11 -20.23 -9.76
N GLU A 268 -15.35 -20.16 -9.30
CA GLU A 268 -16.54 -20.76 -9.95
C GLU A 268 -16.71 -20.23 -11.39
N ARG A 269 -16.24 -19.01 -11.66
CA ARG A 269 -16.28 -18.40 -12.98
C ARG A 269 -15.07 -18.72 -13.85
N GLY A 270 -14.18 -19.59 -13.42
CA GLY A 270 -13.00 -20.03 -14.16
C GLY A 270 -11.76 -19.14 -13.93
N GLY A 271 -11.81 -18.18 -13.00
CA GLY A 271 -10.67 -17.40 -12.58
C GLY A 271 -9.68 -18.26 -11.79
N ARG A 272 -8.40 -18.20 -12.15
CA ARG A 272 -7.32 -18.79 -11.35
C ARG A 272 -6.95 -17.82 -10.23
N LEU A 273 -7.25 -18.19 -8.99
CA LEU A 273 -6.96 -17.34 -7.82
C LEU A 273 -5.46 -17.04 -7.73
N THR A 274 -5.14 -15.78 -7.38
CA THR A 274 -3.75 -15.30 -7.26
C THR A 274 -3.40 -14.97 -5.81
N GLY A 275 -2.10 -14.90 -5.50
CA GLY A 275 -1.55 -14.64 -4.17
C GLY A 275 -1.61 -15.83 -3.22
N GLY A 276 -0.80 -15.78 -2.16
CA GLY A 276 -0.64 -16.82 -1.14
C GLY A 276 -1.35 -16.53 0.17
N GLU A 277 -1.37 -17.55 1.07
CA GLU A 277 -1.74 -17.37 2.49
C GLU A 277 -0.46 -17.39 3.34
N PRO A 278 -0.30 -16.47 4.32
CA PRO A 278 -1.29 -15.50 4.78
C PRO A 278 -1.50 -14.33 3.81
N ARG A 279 -2.73 -13.76 3.82
CA ARG A 279 -3.07 -12.57 3.01
C ARG A 279 -3.93 -11.58 3.79
N LEU A 280 -4.05 -10.37 3.25
CA LEU A 280 -5.01 -9.39 3.73
C LEU A 280 -6.45 -9.93 3.64
N PRO A 281 -7.28 -9.73 4.68
CA PRO A 281 -8.59 -10.39 4.80
C PRO A 281 -9.63 -9.92 3.78
N ASN A 282 -9.40 -8.77 3.13
CA ASN A 282 -10.34 -8.11 2.25
C ASN A 282 -10.09 -8.35 0.75
N PHE A 283 -9.07 -9.13 0.38
CA PHE A 283 -8.68 -9.37 -1.01
C PHE A 283 -9.34 -10.60 -1.62
N ALA A 284 -9.87 -10.42 -2.83
CA ALA A 284 -10.31 -11.48 -3.73
C ALA A 284 -9.73 -11.18 -5.12
N THR A 285 -8.76 -12.00 -5.57
CA THR A 285 -7.97 -11.73 -6.77
C THR A 285 -7.81 -12.98 -7.60
N ALA A 286 -7.89 -12.81 -8.92
CA ALA A 286 -7.74 -13.90 -9.88
C ALA A 286 -7.19 -13.37 -11.22
N VAL A 287 -6.64 -14.27 -12.02
CA VAL A 287 -6.42 -14.06 -13.45
C VAL A 287 -7.44 -14.88 -14.24
N PHE A 288 -7.93 -14.31 -15.32
CA PHE A 288 -8.85 -14.96 -16.26
C PHE A 288 -8.15 -15.19 -17.58
N PRO A 289 -7.59 -16.39 -17.82
CA PRO A 289 -6.91 -16.69 -19.06
C PRO A 289 -7.80 -16.45 -20.28
N GLY A 290 -7.28 -15.77 -21.32
CA GLY A 290 -8.02 -15.46 -22.53
C GLY A 290 -9.01 -14.29 -22.42
N LEU A 291 -9.14 -13.64 -21.25
CA LEU A 291 -9.88 -12.40 -21.06
C LEU A 291 -8.93 -11.25 -20.72
N ARG A 292 -9.33 -10.04 -21.06
CA ARG A 292 -8.59 -8.83 -20.68
C ARG A 292 -9.21 -8.22 -19.43
N GLY A 293 -8.38 -7.82 -18.49
CA GLY A 293 -8.80 -7.16 -17.26
C GLY A 293 -9.63 -5.89 -17.54
N GLU A 294 -9.30 -5.13 -18.58
CA GLU A 294 -10.06 -3.95 -19.00
C GLU A 294 -11.51 -4.29 -19.38
N ASP A 295 -11.70 -5.37 -20.14
CA ASP A 295 -13.04 -5.82 -20.54
C ASP A 295 -13.84 -6.28 -19.30
N LEU A 296 -13.17 -6.97 -18.37
CA LEU A 296 -13.76 -7.37 -17.09
C LEU A 296 -14.17 -6.15 -16.26
N LEU A 297 -13.31 -5.13 -16.19
CA LEU A 297 -13.60 -3.88 -15.45
C LEU A 297 -14.75 -3.12 -16.09
N MET A 298 -14.75 -2.96 -17.40
CA MET A 298 -15.84 -2.29 -18.12
C MET A 298 -17.18 -3.00 -17.92
N TRP A 299 -17.18 -4.33 -17.99
CA TRP A 299 -18.36 -5.13 -17.71
C TRP A 299 -18.89 -4.95 -16.28
N LEU A 300 -18.01 -4.98 -15.29
CA LEU A 300 -18.37 -4.78 -13.89
C LEU A 300 -18.85 -3.36 -13.64
N ASP A 301 -18.23 -2.36 -14.26
CA ASP A 301 -18.63 -0.96 -14.14
C ASP A 301 -20.05 -0.72 -14.69
N LEU A 302 -20.36 -1.30 -15.86
CA LEU A 302 -21.72 -1.29 -16.43
C LEU A 302 -22.74 -2.00 -15.53
N ALA A 303 -22.31 -3.02 -14.77
CA ALA A 303 -23.14 -3.67 -13.75
C ALA A 303 -23.22 -2.88 -12.42
N GLY A 304 -22.61 -1.70 -12.34
CA GLY A 304 -22.61 -0.84 -11.17
C GLY A 304 -21.63 -1.26 -10.08
N ILE A 305 -20.54 -1.96 -10.42
CA ILE A 305 -19.53 -2.47 -9.51
C ILE A 305 -18.18 -1.84 -9.85
N ALA A 306 -17.58 -1.13 -8.89
CA ALA A 306 -16.22 -0.63 -8.99
C ALA A 306 -15.23 -1.72 -8.57
N ALA A 307 -14.24 -2.02 -9.44
CA ALA A 307 -13.21 -3.03 -9.28
C ALA A 307 -11.88 -2.53 -9.87
N SER A 308 -10.82 -3.33 -9.78
CA SER A 308 -9.49 -3.01 -10.35
C SER A 308 -8.90 -4.21 -11.07
N SER A 309 -8.05 -3.96 -12.07
CA SER A 309 -7.23 -5.01 -12.71
C SER A 309 -5.93 -5.31 -11.95
N GLY A 310 -5.68 -4.60 -10.83
CA GLY A 310 -4.41 -4.67 -10.11
C GLY A 310 -3.37 -3.67 -10.63
N SER A 311 -3.21 -3.52 -11.94
CA SER A 311 -2.28 -2.58 -12.60
C SER A 311 -2.76 -1.12 -12.64
N ALA A 312 -3.78 -0.74 -11.85
CA ALA A 312 -4.48 0.56 -11.89
C ALA A 312 -3.61 1.81 -11.65
N CYS A 313 -2.34 1.67 -11.28
CA CYS A 313 -1.42 2.80 -11.17
C CYS A 313 -0.88 3.30 -12.53
N ALA A 314 -1.10 2.56 -13.61
CA ALA A 314 -0.81 2.96 -14.97
C ALA A 314 -2.10 3.44 -15.63
N SER A 315 -2.55 4.65 -15.28
CA SER A 315 -3.77 5.26 -15.82
C SER A 315 -3.72 5.27 -17.36
N GLY A 316 -4.51 4.39 -17.98
CA GLY A 316 -4.66 4.31 -19.43
C GLY A 316 -3.61 3.49 -20.18
N SER A 317 -2.70 2.74 -19.53
CA SER A 317 -1.78 1.85 -20.21
C SER A 317 -2.36 0.43 -20.32
N LEU A 318 -2.21 -0.16 -21.51
CA LEU A 318 -2.53 -1.56 -21.81
C LEU A 318 -1.48 -2.53 -21.23
N ASP A 319 -0.65 -2.08 -20.30
CA ASP A 319 0.49 -2.82 -19.80
C ASP A 319 0.05 -3.95 -18.85
N PRO A 320 0.66 -5.12 -18.96
CA PRO A 320 0.41 -6.23 -18.07
C PRO A 320 0.84 -5.89 -16.63
N SER A 321 0.21 -6.53 -15.65
CA SER A 321 0.62 -6.39 -14.26
C SER A 321 2.07 -6.83 -14.05
N HIS A 322 2.94 -5.90 -13.65
CA HIS A 322 4.33 -6.22 -13.31
C HIS A 322 4.43 -7.17 -12.11
N VAL A 323 3.45 -7.14 -11.19
CA VAL A 323 3.36 -8.05 -10.06
C VAL A 323 3.10 -9.48 -10.54
N LEU A 324 2.12 -9.68 -11.41
CA LEU A 324 1.82 -11.00 -11.96
C LEU A 324 2.99 -11.52 -12.80
N LEU A 325 3.64 -10.67 -13.59
CA LEU A 325 4.88 -11.03 -14.30
C LEU A 325 6.00 -11.47 -13.34
N ALA A 326 6.22 -10.71 -12.25
CA ALA A 326 7.20 -11.06 -11.22
C ALA A 326 6.87 -12.39 -10.52
N MET A 327 5.60 -12.75 -10.42
CA MET A 327 5.11 -14.02 -9.88
C MET A 327 5.21 -15.18 -10.90
N GLY A 328 5.74 -14.93 -12.12
CA GLY A 328 5.92 -15.95 -13.15
C GLY A 328 4.66 -16.29 -13.96
N TYR A 329 3.64 -15.42 -13.98
CA TYR A 329 2.55 -15.51 -14.93
C TYR A 329 3.01 -15.08 -16.31
N SER A 330 2.44 -15.65 -17.36
CA SER A 330 2.73 -15.23 -18.74
C SER A 330 2.22 -13.81 -19.01
N LEU A 331 2.70 -13.21 -20.10
CA LEU A 331 2.21 -11.91 -20.56
C LEU A 331 0.69 -11.92 -20.74
N GLU A 332 0.17 -12.95 -21.39
CA GLU A 332 -1.26 -13.12 -21.64
C GLU A 332 -2.05 -13.26 -20.32
N GLU A 333 -1.61 -14.13 -19.40
CA GLU A 333 -2.25 -14.29 -18.09
C GLU A 333 -2.23 -12.98 -17.29
N SER A 334 -1.13 -12.22 -17.36
CA SER A 334 -0.96 -10.96 -16.63
C SER A 334 -1.88 -9.84 -17.11
N LEU A 335 -2.40 -9.92 -18.34
CA LEU A 335 -3.41 -9.01 -18.86
C LEU A 335 -4.82 -9.31 -18.34
N GLY A 336 -5.08 -10.54 -17.88
CA GLY A 336 -6.39 -11.00 -17.40
C GLY A 336 -6.62 -10.81 -15.89
N GLY A 337 -5.83 -9.98 -15.23
CA GLY A 337 -5.95 -9.74 -13.78
C GLY A 337 -7.25 -9.04 -13.38
N LEU A 338 -7.87 -9.51 -12.29
CA LEU A 338 -9.01 -8.86 -11.63
C LEU A 338 -8.80 -8.87 -10.11
N ARG A 339 -8.91 -7.68 -9.51
CA ARG A 339 -8.85 -7.48 -8.07
C ARG A 339 -10.16 -6.90 -7.56
N LEU A 340 -10.77 -7.57 -6.59
CA LEU A 340 -11.91 -7.10 -5.80
C LEU A 340 -11.46 -6.95 -4.34
N THR A 341 -11.65 -5.79 -3.76
CA THR A 341 -11.29 -5.54 -2.36
C THR A 341 -12.45 -4.90 -1.60
N ALA A 342 -12.97 -5.64 -0.63
CA ALA A 342 -14.05 -5.15 0.23
C ALA A 342 -13.52 -4.14 1.24
N GLY A 343 -14.29 -3.09 1.51
CA GLY A 343 -13.97 -2.06 2.49
C GLY A 343 -14.70 -2.25 3.82
N TYR A 344 -14.52 -1.28 4.71
CA TYR A 344 -15.15 -1.27 6.04
C TYR A 344 -16.68 -1.27 6.01
N GLU A 345 -17.28 -0.70 4.97
CA GLU A 345 -18.73 -0.53 4.84
C GLU A 345 -19.35 -1.52 3.84
N THR A 346 -18.55 -2.41 3.25
CA THR A 346 -19.07 -3.39 2.29
C THR A 346 -20.01 -4.36 3.00
N THR A 347 -21.23 -4.51 2.46
CA THR A 347 -22.27 -5.37 3.03
C THR A 347 -22.33 -6.72 2.32
N ALA A 348 -22.96 -7.72 2.96
CA ALA A 348 -23.20 -9.02 2.34
C ALA A 348 -24.10 -8.91 1.10
N GLU A 349 -25.09 -8.01 1.12
CA GLU A 349 -25.97 -7.76 -0.02
C GLU A 349 -25.19 -7.20 -1.23
N GLU A 350 -24.27 -6.26 -0.99
CA GLU A 350 -23.39 -5.73 -2.04
C GLU A 350 -22.49 -6.83 -2.63
N VAL A 351 -21.97 -7.73 -1.79
CA VAL A 351 -21.18 -8.88 -2.23
C VAL A 351 -22.03 -9.82 -3.09
N GLU A 352 -23.24 -10.16 -2.70
CA GLU A 352 -24.11 -11.02 -3.52
C GLU A 352 -24.50 -10.37 -4.86
N ARG A 353 -24.66 -9.06 -4.89
CA ARG A 353 -24.83 -8.32 -6.17
C ARG A 353 -23.59 -8.44 -7.07
N ALA A 354 -22.41 -8.34 -6.50
CA ALA A 354 -21.16 -8.53 -7.22
C ALA A 354 -21.01 -9.97 -7.72
N VAL A 355 -21.34 -10.96 -6.89
CA VAL A 355 -21.36 -12.39 -7.26
C VAL A 355 -22.31 -12.67 -8.41
N ALA A 356 -23.51 -12.09 -8.38
CA ALA A 356 -24.48 -12.22 -9.46
C ALA A 356 -23.98 -11.58 -10.78
N ALA A 357 -23.26 -10.47 -10.69
CA ALA A 357 -22.64 -9.85 -11.86
C ALA A 357 -21.48 -10.70 -12.41
N LEU A 358 -20.61 -11.22 -11.53
CA LEU A 358 -19.53 -12.15 -11.92
C LEU A 358 -20.09 -13.39 -12.63
N GLY A 359 -21.23 -13.92 -12.18
CA GLY A 359 -21.90 -15.05 -12.81
C GLY A 359 -22.33 -14.81 -14.27
N ARG A 360 -22.40 -13.55 -14.71
CA ARG A 360 -22.76 -13.14 -16.07
C ARG A 360 -21.55 -12.74 -16.94
N LEU A 361 -20.33 -12.78 -16.39
CA LEU A 361 -19.12 -12.50 -17.19
C LEU A 361 -19.05 -13.47 -18.39
N PRO A 362 -18.50 -13.02 -19.54
CA PRO A 362 -18.26 -13.90 -20.67
C PRO A 362 -17.42 -15.10 -20.24
N THR A 363 -17.79 -16.28 -20.64
CA THR A 363 -16.93 -17.46 -20.52
C THR A 363 -16.02 -17.50 -21.74
N VAL A 364 -14.73 -17.73 -21.54
CA VAL A 364 -13.89 -18.17 -22.67
C VAL A 364 -14.44 -19.56 -23.08
N VAL A 365 -15.15 -19.60 -24.20
CA VAL A 365 -15.47 -20.85 -24.87
C VAL A 365 -14.10 -21.43 -25.24
N GLY A 366 -13.71 -22.54 -24.62
CA GLY A 366 -12.42 -23.18 -24.83
C GLY A 366 -12.13 -23.27 -26.31
N GLY A 367 -11.06 -22.62 -26.75
CA GLY A 367 -10.51 -22.80 -28.09
C GLY A 367 -10.33 -24.29 -28.29
N ALA A 368 -11.04 -24.85 -29.23
CA ALA A 368 -10.89 -26.21 -29.66
C ALA A 368 -9.40 -26.48 -29.87
N ALA A 369 -8.86 -27.47 -29.15
CA ALA A 369 -7.56 -28.03 -29.45
C ALA A 369 -7.54 -28.31 -30.95
N GLY A 370 -6.74 -27.53 -31.67
CA GLY A 370 -6.53 -27.70 -33.08
C GLY A 370 -6.08 -29.16 -33.33
N ARG A 371 -6.93 -29.92 -33.93
CA ARG A 371 -6.55 -31.15 -34.62
C ARG A 371 -5.87 -30.70 -35.92
N GLY A 372 -4.63 -31.07 -36.06
CA GLY A 372 -3.86 -30.89 -37.25
C GLY A 372 -2.42 -31.32 -37.02
#